data_5dcf0c2e87f661827c621f4c16e94548
#
_entry.id   5dcf0c2e87f661827c621f4c16e94548
#
_cell.length_a   1.000
_cell.length_b   1.000
_cell.length_c   1.000
_cell.angle_alpha   90.00
_cell.angle_beta   90.00
_cell.angle_gamma   90.00
#
_symmetry.space_group_name_H-M   'P 1'
#
loop_
_entity.id
_entity.type
_entity.pdbx_description
1 polymer ?
#
loop_
_entity_poly.entity_id
_entity_poly.type
_entity_poly.pdbx_seq_one_letter_code
_entity_poly.pdbx_strand_id
1 'polypeptide(L)'
;VIAKQLRAEIIDLGMEKGDIRFFIDESEELLPLGAKSIELLFTANKGEQLLPLHKVASGGELARIALALKSVFRTDNHKTLVFDEIDVGISGDIALKVAEKILALSKTNQVFCITHLPQTASIAKQHYHLSKQEQEGRTISTLSELSEKERLSQIASMMSGKGMSHTALAAAQELIDHFH
;
A
#
# COMPACT_ATOMS: atom_id res chain seq x y z
N VAL A 1 0.12 -20.29 13.52
CA VAL A 1 -0.94 -20.01 12.54
C VAL A 1 -0.72 -18.61 11.93
N ILE A 2 -0.71 -17.55 12.74
CA ILE A 2 -0.62 -16.14 12.29
C ILE A 2 0.64 -15.87 11.46
N ALA A 3 1.82 -16.31 11.89
CA ALA A 3 3.07 -16.12 11.15
C ALA A 3 3.02 -16.73 9.74
N LYS A 4 2.37 -17.89 9.59
CA LYS A 4 2.19 -18.53 8.27
C LYS A 4 1.25 -17.72 7.37
N GLN A 5 0.17 -17.18 7.92
CA GLN A 5 -0.76 -16.31 7.19
C GLN A 5 -0.06 -15.01 6.78
N LEU A 6 0.65 -14.38 7.70
CA LEU A 6 1.37 -13.15 7.43
C LEU A 6 2.45 -13.35 6.34
N ARG A 7 3.16 -14.50 6.38
CA ARG A 7 4.13 -14.83 5.33
C ARG A 7 3.47 -14.97 3.97
N ALA A 8 2.31 -15.61 3.87
CA ALA A 8 1.58 -15.70 2.60
C ALA A 8 1.20 -14.31 2.09
N GLU A 9 0.72 -13.44 2.97
CA GLU A 9 0.36 -12.06 2.63
C GLU A 9 1.53 -11.24 2.10
N ILE A 10 2.71 -11.32 2.74
CA ILE A 10 3.88 -10.57 2.27
C ILE A 10 4.43 -11.08 0.95
N ILE A 11 4.33 -12.38 0.67
CA ILE A 11 4.66 -12.96 -0.63
C ILE A 11 3.77 -12.38 -1.72
N ASP A 12 2.47 -12.35 -1.50
CA ASP A 12 1.50 -11.74 -2.42
C ASP A 12 1.76 -10.26 -2.69
N LEU A 13 2.35 -9.56 -1.72
CA LEU A 13 2.70 -8.14 -1.79
C LEU A 13 4.12 -7.89 -2.36
N GLY A 14 4.70 -8.87 -3.07
CA GLY A 14 5.96 -8.72 -3.79
C GLY A 14 7.22 -8.97 -2.98
N MET A 15 7.10 -9.57 -1.79
CA MET A 15 8.24 -9.97 -0.95
C MET A 15 8.43 -11.51 -1.00
N GLU A 16 8.57 -12.06 -2.21
CA GLU A 16 8.59 -13.51 -2.46
C GLU A 16 9.67 -14.26 -1.69
N LYS A 17 10.83 -13.65 -1.49
CA LYS A 17 11.97 -14.22 -0.78
C LYS A 17 11.99 -13.85 0.70
N GLY A 18 11.03 -13.02 1.12
CA GLY A 18 10.93 -12.53 2.49
C GLY A 18 10.54 -13.63 3.49
N ASP A 19 11.08 -13.53 4.68
CA ASP A 19 10.64 -14.31 5.84
C ASP A 19 10.28 -13.36 6.98
N ILE A 20 9.25 -13.72 7.73
CA ILE A 20 8.74 -12.92 8.84
C ILE A 20 8.42 -13.83 10.02
N ARG A 21 8.88 -13.45 11.21
CA ARG A 21 8.68 -14.23 12.43
C ARG A 21 8.39 -13.34 13.61
N PHE A 22 7.59 -13.87 14.53
CA PHE A 22 7.41 -13.27 15.84
C PHE A 22 8.48 -13.85 16.77
N PHE A 23 9.29 -12.99 17.33
CA PHE A 23 10.16 -13.30 18.45
C PHE A 23 9.41 -12.92 19.72
N ILE A 24 9.30 -13.88 20.64
CA ILE A 24 8.61 -13.69 21.92
C ILE A 24 9.66 -13.92 22.99
N ASP A 25 9.98 -12.86 23.71
CA ASP A 25 10.91 -12.92 24.84
C ASP A 25 10.11 -12.96 26.15
N GLU A 26 10.51 -13.86 27.03
CA GLU A 26 9.93 -13.99 28.35
C GLU A 26 10.59 -12.97 29.28
N SER A 27 9.84 -11.94 29.62
CA SER A 27 10.25 -10.95 30.62
C SER A 27 9.95 -11.50 32.02
N GLU A 28 10.90 -11.38 32.93
CA GLU A 28 10.69 -11.68 34.36
C GLU A 28 9.78 -10.61 35.02
N GLU A 29 9.66 -9.43 34.38
CA GLU A 29 8.83 -8.32 34.84
C GLU A 29 7.46 -8.31 34.14
N LEU A 30 6.41 -8.03 34.91
CA LEU A 30 5.07 -7.78 34.36
C LEU A 30 5.02 -6.42 33.68
N LEU A 31 4.90 -6.45 32.36
CA LEU A 31 4.67 -5.25 31.56
C LEU A 31 3.17 -4.90 31.50
N PRO A 32 2.80 -3.65 31.16
CA PRO A 32 1.38 -3.24 31.06
C PRO A 32 0.53 -4.12 30.12
N LEU A 33 1.14 -4.76 29.13
CA LEU A 33 0.47 -5.64 28.17
C LEU A 33 0.73 -7.14 28.42
N GLY A 34 1.33 -7.51 29.55
CA GLY A 34 1.61 -8.90 29.92
C GLY A 34 3.09 -9.15 30.27
N ALA A 35 3.44 -10.40 30.47
CA ALA A 35 4.78 -10.83 30.89
C ALA A 35 5.75 -11.09 29.72
N LYS A 36 5.39 -10.73 28.48
CA LYS A 36 6.21 -11.04 27.30
C LYS A 36 6.34 -9.83 26.39
N SER A 37 7.54 -9.58 25.91
CA SER A 37 7.75 -8.69 24.78
C SER A 37 7.61 -9.47 23.47
N ILE A 38 7.00 -8.83 22.47
CA ILE A 38 6.80 -9.41 21.13
C ILE A 38 7.50 -8.51 20.14
N GLU A 39 8.47 -9.08 19.42
CA GLU A 39 9.17 -8.37 18.35
C GLU A 39 8.89 -9.05 17.01
N LEU A 40 8.68 -8.26 15.96
CA LEU A 40 8.53 -8.74 14.60
C LEU A 40 9.90 -8.70 13.91
N LEU A 41 10.39 -9.88 13.55
CA LEU A 41 11.64 -10.03 12.80
C LEU A 41 11.32 -10.25 11.33
N PHE A 42 12.09 -9.63 10.46
CA PHE A 42 11.92 -9.68 9.01
C PHE A 42 13.27 -9.81 8.30
N THR A 43 13.27 -10.44 7.14
CA THR A 43 14.29 -10.34 6.11
C THR A 43 13.64 -10.29 4.74
N ALA A 44 14.16 -9.48 3.82
CA ALA A 44 13.71 -9.41 2.43
C ALA A 44 14.27 -10.56 1.57
N ASN A 45 15.39 -11.18 2.00
CA ASN A 45 16.14 -12.13 1.19
C ASN A 45 16.23 -13.50 1.85
N LYS A 46 16.12 -14.55 1.05
CA LYS A 46 16.27 -15.92 1.52
C LYS A 46 17.70 -16.18 1.99
N GLY A 47 17.85 -16.70 3.21
CA GLY A 47 19.14 -17.09 3.77
C GLY A 47 19.87 -15.97 4.52
N GLU A 48 19.33 -14.77 4.55
CA GLU A 48 19.82 -13.69 5.41
C GLU A 48 19.26 -13.80 6.83
N GLN A 49 19.97 -13.16 7.75
CA GLN A 49 19.54 -13.11 9.14
C GLN A 49 18.26 -12.32 9.30
N LEU A 50 17.32 -12.87 10.05
CA LEU A 50 16.13 -12.14 10.50
C LEU A 50 16.54 -11.05 11.50
N LEU A 51 16.16 -9.83 11.21
CA LEU A 51 16.44 -8.67 12.06
C LEU A 51 15.13 -7.97 12.43
N PRO A 52 15.12 -7.17 13.50
CA PRO A 52 13.98 -6.32 13.83
C PRO A 52 13.50 -5.51 12.63
N LEU A 53 12.19 -5.50 12.39
CA LEU A 53 11.57 -4.90 11.22
C LEU A 53 12.06 -3.48 10.92
N HIS A 54 12.21 -2.66 11.97
CA HIS A 54 12.67 -1.27 11.88
C HIS A 54 14.12 -1.11 11.38
N LYS A 55 14.90 -2.20 11.32
CA LYS A 55 16.31 -2.18 10.88
C LYS A 55 16.50 -2.60 9.43
N VAL A 56 15.52 -3.23 8.81
CA VAL A 56 15.72 -3.94 7.53
C VAL A 56 14.78 -3.47 6.43
N ALA A 57 13.55 -3.10 6.77
CA ALA A 57 12.55 -2.79 5.77
C ALA A 57 12.66 -1.35 5.27
N SER A 58 12.51 -1.16 3.96
CA SER A 58 12.31 0.15 3.34
C SER A 58 10.91 0.71 3.64
N GLY A 59 10.67 2.00 3.39
CA GLY A 59 9.36 2.63 3.60
C GLY A 59 8.24 1.88 2.89
N GLY A 60 8.40 1.54 1.62
CA GLY A 60 7.42 0.77 0.86
C GLY A 60 7.22 -0.66 1.38
N GLU A 61 8.27 -1.34 1.82
CA GLU A 61 8.15 -2.66 2.45
C GLU A 61 7.42 -2.60 3.79
N LEU A 62 7.74 -1.60 4.61
CA LEU A 62 7.04 -1.36 5.88
C LEU A 62 5.55 -1.10 5.67
N ALA A 63 5.18 -0.28 4.68
CA ALA A 63 3.80 0.01 4.34
C ALA A 63 3.05 -1.27 3.89
N ARG A 64 3.68 -2.11 3.05
CA ARG A 64 3.10 -3.39 2.62
C ARG A 64 3.02 -4.43 3.75
N ILE A 65 4.00 -4.48 4.65
CA ILE A 65 3.91 -5.33 5.84
C ILE A 65 2.79 -4.84 6.78
N ALA A 66 2.61 -3.53 6.94
CA ALA A 66 1.48 -2.97 7.67
C ALA A 66 0.14 -3.34 7.04
N LEU A 67 0.03 -3.29 5.69
CA LEU A 67 -1.13 -3.76 4.95
C LEU A 67 -1.39 -5.26 5.21
N ALA A 68 -0.36 -6.11 5.14
CA ALA A 68 -0.46 -7.54 5.42
C ALA A 68 -0.94 -7.81 6.86
N LEU A 69 -0.39 -7.10 7.84
CA LEU A 69 -0.83 -7.19 9.23
C LEU A 69 -2.31 -6.81 9.38
N LYS A 70 -2.76 -5.72 8.74
CA LYS A 70 -4.17 -5.32 8.76
C LYS A 70 -5.08 -6.34 8.09
N SER A 71 -4.62 -6.98 7.02
CA SER A 71 -5.37 -8.05 6.33
C SER A 71 -5.51 -9.31 7.20
N VAL A 72 -4.45 -9.69 7.92
CA VAL A 72 -4.45 -10.89 8.78
C VAL A 72 -5.23 -10.67 10.07
N PHE A 73 -5.00 -9.55 10.74
CA PHE A 73 -5.59 -9.32 12.05
C PHE A 73 -7.01 -8.79 12.04
N ARG A 74 -7.55 -8.36 10.90
CA ARG A 74 -8.94 -7.87 10.73
C ARG A 74 -9.56 -7.27 12.00
N THR A 75 -8.75 -6.49 12.72
CA THR A 75 -9.21 -5.85 13.95
C THR A 75 -10.06 -4.65 13.62
N ASP A 76 -11.16 -4.58 14.30
CA ASP A 76 -12.15 -3.51 14.37
C ASP A 76 -12.21 -2.51 13.22
N ASN A 77 -13.36 -2.50 12.63
CA ASN A 77 -13.86 -1.66 11.58
C ASN A 77 -13.96 -0.19 12.02
N HIS A 78 -14.15 0.72 11.06
CA HIS A 78 -14.38 2.15 11.28
C HIS A 78 -13.12 2.93 11.73
N LYS A 79 -11.96 2.56 11.19
CA LYS A 79 -10.72 3.33 11.35
C LYS A 79 -10.43 4.11 10.09
N THR A 80 -9.67 5.19 10.23
CA THR A 80 -9.02 5.86 9.13
C THR A 80 -7.62 5.29 8.96
N LEU A 81 -7.33 4.77 7.78
CA LEU A 81 -6.03 4.21 7.42
C LEU A 81 -5.41 5.12 6.36
N VAL A 82 -4.15 5.47 6.54
CA VAL A 82 -3.37 6.26 5.57
C VAL A 82 -2.20 5.40 5.11
N PHE A 83 -2.13 5.15 3.81
CA PHE A 83 -1.02 4.48 3.17
C PHE A 83 -0.24 5.47 2.32
N ASP A 84 1.00 5.68 2.67
CA ASP A 84 1.96 6.47 1.92
C ASP A 84 3.11 5.58 1.45
N GLU A 85 3.61 5.81 0.24
CA GLU A 85 4.71 5.04 -0.37
C GLU A 85 4.46 3.51 -0.51
N ILE A 86 3.22 3.04 -0.38
CA ILE A 86 2.91 1.59 -0.39
C ILE A 86 3.25 0.93 -1.73
N ASP A 87 3.25 1.68 -2.80
CA ASP A 87 3.50 1.27 -4.17
C ASP A 87 4.94 1.53 -4.67
N VAL A 88 5.83 1.98 -3.79
CA VAL A 88 7.24 2.16 -4.13
C VAL A 88 7.91 0.80 -4.35
N GLY A 89 8.59 0.67 -5.50
CA GLY A 89 9.36 -0.52 -5.88
C GLY A 89 8.52 -1.70 -6.36
N ILE A 90 7.25 -1.49 -6.68
CA ILE A 90 6.38 -2.52 -7.28
C ILE A 90 5.76 -2.04 -8.59
N SER A 91 5.31 -2.99 -9.41
CA SER A 91 4.61 -2.75 -10.68
C SER A 91 3.81 -3.99 -11.10
N GLY A 92 3.06 -3.89 -12.20
CA GLY A 92 2.34 -5.02 -12.79
C GLY A 92 1.39 -5.73 -11.81
N ASP A 93 1.48 -7.05 -11.77
CA ASP A 93 0.59 -7.91 -10.96
C ASP A 93 0.68 -7.65 -9.45
N ILE A 94 1.86 -7.28 -8.96
CA ILE A 94 2.03 -6.95 -7.54
C ILE A 94 1.25 -5.69 -7.18
N ALA A 95 1.28 -4.67 -8.06
CA ALA A 95 0.51 -3.46 -7.87
C ALA A 95 -1.00 -3.71 -7.87
N LEU A 96 -1.49 -4.63 -8.72
CA LEU A 96 -2.89 -5.08 -8.70
C LEU A 96 -3.26 -5.75 -7.37
N LYS A 97 -2.45 -6.67 -6.88
CA LYS A 97 -2.67 -7.35 -5.58
C LYS A 97 -2.68 -6.36 -4.40
N VAL A 98 -1.78 -5.36 -4.41
CA VAL A 98 -1.79 -4.30 -3.41
C VAL A 98 -3.10 -3.51 -3.48
N ALA A 99 -3.54 -3.11 -4.67
CA ALA A 99 -4.79 -2.41 -4.89
C ALA A 99 -6.01 -3.22 -4.39
N GLU A 100 -6.10 -4.50 -4.73
CA GLU A 100 -7.16 -5.41 -4.26
C GLU A 100 -7.23 -5.49 -2.73
N LYS A 101 -6.08 -5.59 -2.05
CA LYS A 101 -6.03 -5.65 -0.58
C LYS A 101 -6.45 -4.31 0.06
N ILE A 102 -6.05 -3.18 -0.52
CA ILE A 102 -6.50 -1.85 -0.08
C ILE A 102 -8.02 -1.72 -0.27
N LEU A 103 -8.55 -2.14 -1.43
CA LEU A 103 -9.98 -2.13 -1.71
C LEU A 103 -10.75 -3.03 -0.73
N ALA A 104 -10.21 -4.18 -0.37
CA ALA A 104 -10.82 -5.05 0.63
C ALA A 104 -10.90 -4.39 2.02
N LEU A 105 -9.87 -3.66 2.44
CA LEU A 105 -9.87 -2.91 3.69
C LEU A 105 -10.81 -1.71 3.67
N SER A 106 -11.01 -1.08 2.51
CA SER A 106 -11.89 0.09 2.37
C SER A 106 -13.37 -0.24 2.54
N LYS A 107 -13.75 -1.51 2.49
CA LYS A 107 -15.15 -1.95 2.73
C LYS A 107 -15.62 -1.68 4.17
N THR A 108 -14.69 -1.63 5.11
CA THR A 108 -14.98 -1.48 6.54
C THR A 108 -14.24 -0.32 7.19
N ASN A 109 -13.35 0.34 6.46
CA ASN A 109 -12.53 1.44 6.94
C ASN A 109 -12.54 2.61 5.95
N GLN A 110 -12.26 3.80 6.43
CA GLN A 110 -11.89 4.90 5.55
C GLN A 110 -10.40 4.76 5.19
N VAL A 111 -10.09 4.73 3.89
CA VAL A 111 -8.71 4.55 3.44
C VAL A 111 -8.28 5.73 2.58
N PHE A 112 -7.18 6.36 2.96
CA PHE A 112 -6.45 7.31 2.13
C PHE A 112 -5.18 6.63 1.61
N CYS A 113 -4.95 6.73 0.31
CA CYS A 113 -3.75 6.20 -0.32
C CYS A 113 -3.07 7.28 -1.15
N ILE A 114 -1.80 7.55 -0.88
CA ILE A 114 -0.96 8.42 -1.69
C ILE A 114 -0.21 7.51 -2.66
N THR A 115 -0.43 7.69 -3.95
CA THR A 115 0.01 6.76 -4.98
C THR A 115 0.48 7.46 -6.25
N HIS A 116 1.42 6.84 -6.94
CA HIS A 116 1.83 7.20 -8.30
C HIS A 116 1.48 6.11 -9.31
N LEU A 117 0.87 4.99 -8.87
CA LEU A 117 0.51 3.88 -9.74
C LEU A 117 -0.97 3.93 -10.15
N PRO A 118 -1.26 3.72 -11.44
CA PRO A 118 -2.63 3.70 -11.96
C PRO A 118 -3.49 2.60 -11.33
N GLN A 119 -2.91 1.45 -10.97
CA GLN A 119 -3.62 0.35 -10.32
C GLN A 119 -4.21 0.78 -8.96
N THR A 120 -3.42 1.45 -8.14
CA THR A 120 -3.87 1.94 -6.84
C THR A 120 -4.83 3.12 -6.99
N ALA A 121 -4.61 4.02 -7.96
CA ALA A 121 -5.49 5.15 -8.21
C ALA A 121 -6.88 4.71 -8.72
N SER A 122 -6.96 3.60 -9.48
CA SER A 122 -8.21 3.13 -10.10
C SER A 122 -9.23 2.56 -9.11
N ILE A 123 -8.80 2.07 -7.93
CA ILE A 123 -9.71 1.54 -6.91
C ILE A 123 -10.49 2.61 -6.14
N ALA A 124 -10.04 3.87 -6.19
CA ALA A 124 -10.61 4.93 -5.38
C ALA A 124 -12.00 5.34 -5.86
N LYS A 125 -12.93 5.56 -4.92
CA LYS A 125 -14.23 6.19 -5.22
C LYS A 125 -14.10 7.70 -5.39
N GLN A 126 -13.19 8.32 -4.62
CA GLN A 126 -12.83 9.72 -4.71
C GLN A 126 -11.35 9.83 -5.06
N HIS A 127 -11.03 10.62 -6.07
CA HIS A 127 -9.67 10.80 -6.54
C HIS A 127 -9.28 12.27 -6.43
N TYR A 128 -8.21 12.53 -5.72
CA TYR A 128 -7.62 13.86 -5.57
C TYR A 128 -6.31 13.92 -6.32
N HIS A 129 -6.12 14.99 -7.08
CA HIS A 129 -4.87 15.24 -7.81
C HIS A 129 -4.09 16.36 -7.13
N LEU A 130 -2.83 16.05 -6.79
CA LEU A 130 -1.88 17.01 -6.26
C LEU A 130 -1.02 17.54 -7.40
N SER A 131 -1.16 18.83 -7.72
CA SER A 131 -0.32 19.53 -8.69
C SER A 131 0.61 20.52 -8.01
N LYS A 132 1.80 20.72 -8.60
CA LYS A 132 2.77 21.74 -8.17
C LYS A 132 2.98 22.71 -9.31
N GLN A 133 2.84 23.99 -9.03
CA GLN A 133 3.05 25.09 -9.99
C GLN A 133 4.00 26.13 -9.40
N GLU A 134 4.86 26.67 -10.24
CA GLU A 134 5.67 27.83 -9.85
C GLU A 134 4.89 29.12 -10.12
N GLN A 135 4.67 29.90 -9.08
CA GLN A 135 4.12 31.25 -9.16
C GLN A 135 5.03 32.22 -8.43
N GLU A 136 5.49 33.25 -9.11
CA GLU A 136 6.36 34.32 -8.54
C GLU A 136 7.60 33.78 -7.80
N GLY A 137 8.24 32.72 -8.33
CA GLY A 137 9.42 32.11 -7.73
C GLY A 137 9.16 31.23 -6.49
N ARG A 138 7.88 30.88 -6.23
CA ARG A 138 7.47 29.96 -5.17
C ARG A 138 6.74 28.77 -5.75
N THR A 139 6.98 27.59 -5.19
CA THR A 139 6.21 26.40 -5.55
C THR A 139 4.94 26.36 -4.72
N ILE A 140 3.79 26.40 -5.40
CA ILE A 140 2.46 26.23 -4.80
C ILE A 140 1.95 24.84 -5.12
N SER A 141 1.53 24.11 -4.08
CA SER A 141 0.87 22.82 -4.22
C SER A 141 -0.65 23.01 -4.12
N THR A 142 -1.37 22.50 -5.11
CA THR A 142 -2.84 22.56 -5.15
C THR A 142 -3.39 21.15 -5.16
N LEU A 143 -4.34 20.88 -4.27
CA LEU A 143 -5.10 19.63 -4.21
C LEU A 143 -6.50 19.88 -4.78
N SER A 144 -6.90 19.10 -5.79
CA SER A 144 -8.23 19.19 -6.41
C SER A 144 -8.88 17.81 -6.48
N GLU A 145 -10.16 17.74 -6.16
CA GLU A 145 -10.98 16.56 -6.41
C GLU A 145 -11.28 16.46 -7.91
N LEU A 146 -11.11 15.25 -8.47
CA LEU A 146 -11.35 15.00 -9.89
C LEU A 146 -12.77 14.50 -10.13
N SER A 147 -13.44 15.03 -11.16
CA SER A 147 -14.62 14.42 -11.74
C SER A 147 -14.31 13.07 -12.38
N GLU A 148 -15.31 12.24 -12.67
CA GLU A 148 -15.12 10.94 -13.32
C GLU A 148 -14.34 11.03 -14.64
N LYS A 149 -14.63 12.05 -15.46
CA LYS A 149 -13.93 12.29 -16.73
C LYS A 149 -12.46 12.67 -16.51
N GLU A 150 -12.20 13.53 -15.54
CA GLU A 150 -10.83 13.93 -15.18
C GLU A 150 -10.06 12.78 -14.56
N ARG A 151 -10.71 11.96 -13.72
CA ARG A 151 -10.16 10.73 -13.14
C ARG A 151 -9.72 9.76 -14.22
N LEU A 152 -10.57 9.47 -15.21
CA LEU A 152 -10.21 8.62 -16.34
C LEU A 152 -8.99 9.16 -17.10
N SER A 153 -8.99 10.47 -17.38
CA SER A 153 -7.88 11.13 -18.06
C SER A 153 -6.59 11.07 -17.26
N GLN A 154 -6.68 11.25 -15.93
CA GLN A 154 -5.53 11.18 -15.04
C GLN A 154 -4.93 9.77 -14.97
N ILE A 155 -5.76 8.74 -14.85
CA ILE A 155 -5.31 7.34 -14.84
C ILE A 155 -4.68 6.98 -16.19
N ALA A 156 -5.26 7.40 -17.31
CA ALA A 156 -4.68 7.21 -18.63
C ALA A 156 -3.30 7.90 -18.78
N SER A 157 -3.15 9.10 -18.22
CA SER A 157 -1.88 9.83 -18.17
C SER A 157 -0.83 9.10 -17.32
N MET A 158 -1.22 8.52 -16.19
CA MET A 158 -0.34 7.71 -15.34
C MET A 158 0.17 6.45 -16.06
N MET A 159 -0.64 5.86 -16.95
CA MET A 159 -0.27 4.67 -17.72
C MET A 159 0.63 4.99 -18.92
N SER A 160 0.44 6.12 -19.57
CA SER A 160 1.12 6.46 -20.85
C SER A 160 2.27 7.45 -20.71
N GLY A 161 2.43 8.09 -19.56
CA GLY A 161 3.45 9.08 -19.26
C GLY A 161 3.20 10.45 -19.94
N LYS A 162 3.06 10.53 -21.24
CA LYS A 162 2.76 11.76 -21.99
C LYS A 162 1.83 11.48 -23.17
N GLY A 163 0.71 12.15 -23.16
CA GLY A 163 -0.24 12.16 -24.26
C GLY A 163 -1.42 11.20 -24.06
N MET A 164 -2.64 11.76 -24.11
CA MET A 164 -3.87 10.98 -24.09
C MET A 164 -4.08 10.34 -25.48
N SER A 165 -3.69 9.08 -25.63
CA SER A 165 -4.10 8.27 -26.77
C SER A 165 -5.44 7.62 -26.52
N HIS A 166 -6.19 7.32 -27.57
CA HIS A 166 -7.44 6.55 -27.46
C HIS A 166 -7.23 5.19 -26.77
N THR A 167 -6.07 4.57 -27.03
CA THR A 167 -5.67 3.29 -26.41
C THR A 167 -5.42 3.43 -24.92
N ALA A 168 -4.79 4.52 -24.48
CA ALA A 168 -4.55 4.76 -23.05
C ALA A 168 -5.86 5.00 -22.28
N LEU A 169 -6.81 5.70 -22.88
CA LEU A 169 -8.13 5.91 -22.28
C LEU A 169 -8.94 4.61 -22.17
N ALA A 170 -8.89 3.76 -23.22
CA ALA A 170 -9.53 2.44 -23.17
C ALA A 170 -8.93 1.56 -22.08
N ALA A 171 -7.60 1.48 -22.00
CA ALA A 171 -6.91 0.70 -20.97
C ALA A 171 -7.16 1.24 -19.54
N ALA A 172 -7.25 2.55 -19.36
CA ALA A 172 -7.62 3.17 -18.09
C ALA A 172 -9.06 2.84 -17.69
N GLN A 173 -9.99 2.82 -18.65
CA GLN A 173 -11.38 2.41 -18.41
C GLN A 173 -11.46 0.94 -18.00
N GLU A 174 -10.78 0.04 -18.72
CA GLU A 174 -10.71 -1.38 -18.36
C GLU A 174 -10.17 -1.59 -16.94
N LEU A 175 -9.13 -0.82 -16.55
CA LEU A 175 -8.56 -0.91 -15.22
C LEU A 175 -9.53 -0.41 -14.14
N ILE A 176 -10.30 0.65 -14.40
CA ILE A 176 -11.34 1.14 -13.50
C ILE A 176 -12.46 0.09 -13.37
N ASP A 177 -12.93 -0.46 -14.49
CA ASP A 177 -14.03 -1.43 -14.53
C ASP A 177 -13.65 -2.75 -13.85
N HIS A 178 -12.36 -3.10 -13.81
CA HIS A 178 -11.86 -4.28 -13.10
C HIS A 178 -12.16 -4.24 -11.60
N PHE A 179 -12.24 -3.05 -11.00
CA PHE A 179 -12.42 -2.88 -9.55
C PHE A 179 -13.83 -2.43 -9.14
N HIS A 180 -14.67 -2.02 -10.07
CA HIS A 180 -16.01 -1.47 -9.84
C HIS A 180 -17.10 -2.22 -10.59
#